data_7e2c505b66c040a0d61c6d756b403942
#
_entry.id   7e2c505b66c040a0d61c6d756b403942
#
_cell.length_a   1.000
_cell.length_b   1.000
_cell.length_c   1.000
_cell.angle_alpha   90.00
_cell.angle_beta   90.00
_cell.angle_gamma   90.00
#
_symmetry.space_group_name_H-M   'P 1'
#
loop_
_entity.id
_entity.type
_entity.pdbx_description
1 polymer ?
#
loop_
_entity_poly.entity_id
_entity_poly.type
_entity_poly.pdbx_seq_one_letter_code
_entity_poly.pdbx_strand_id
1 'polypeptide(L)'
;TGRMPVADMSTQISRKDPVYNEEEVAALAAYVSSLAPGPAIPTDSQLNYERDGSTAQGGELFRNNCAMCHNFAGQGGALTQGKYAPTLMGVEPKHIYEALVTGPQSMPVFSDKTLTPEEKLSVIKWIKAAEAEPNLGGATMGRVGPVTEGLLVWVLGLGILIAVAVWLTTRAR
;
A
#
# COMPACT_ATOMS: atom_id res chain seq x y z
N THR A 1 -12.41 5.19 -5.91
CA THR A 1 -10.96 5.05 -6.22
C THR A 1 -10.58 5.54 -7.61
N GLY A 2 -11.54 5.84 -8.48
CA GLY A 2 -11.34 6.40 -9.82
C GLY A 2 -10.67 5.46 -10.86
N ARG A 3 -10.48 4.18 -10.56
CA ARG A 3 -9.94 3.23 -11.55
C ARG A 3 -10.90 2.96 -12.70
N MET A 4 -12.20 2.93 -12.42
CA MET A 4 -13.24 2.78 -13.43
C MET A 4 -13.87 4.15 -13.79
N PRO A 5 -14.34 4.35 -15.03
CA PRO A 5 -14.15 3.50 -16.21
C PRO A 5 -12.69 3.44 -16.65
N VAL A 6 -12.32 2.35 -17.33
CA VAL A 6 -10.95 2.13 -17.83
C VAL A 6 -10.60 3.17 -18.88
N ALA A 7 -9.42 3.78 -18.79
CA ALA A 7 -8.96 4.79 -19.73
C ALA A 7 -8.13 4.20 -20.89
N ASP A 8 -7.42 3.09 -20.62
CA ASP A 8 -6.56 2.43 -21.58
C ASP A 8 -6.48 0.91 -21.32
N MET A 9 -5.84 0.18 -22.22
CA MET A 9 -5.63 -1.26 -22.16
C MET A 9 -4.31 -1.63 -21.48
N SER A 10 -3.93 -0.91 -20.43
CA SER A 10 -2.70 -1.17 -19.68
C SER A 10 -2.78 -2.47 -18.88
N THR A 11 -1.60 -3.03 -18.55
CA THR A 11 -1.48 -4.24 -17.71
C THR A 11 -2.11 -4.05 -16.34
N GLN A 12 -2.12 -2.82 -15.85
CA GLN A 12 -2.73 -2.43 -14.58
C GLN A 12 -3.39 -1.06 -14.72
N ILE A 13 -4.65 -0.99 -14.31
CA ILE A 13 -5.43 0.23 -14.37
C ILE A 13 -4.92 1.21 -13.32
N SER A 14 -4.42 2.36 -13.75
CA SER A 14 -3.96 3.42 -12.85
C SER A 14 -5.13 4.11 -12.17
N ARG A 15 -4.87 4.63 -10.97
CA ARG A 15 -5.82 5.48 -10.25
C ARG A 15 -5.88 6.85 -10.93
N LYS A 16 -7.07 7.39 -11.06
CA LYS A 16 -7.36 8.73 -11.57
C LYS A 16 -8.47 9.37 -10.76
N ASP A 17 -8.79 10.62 -11.02
CA ASP A 17 -9.91 11.28 -10.37
C ASP A 17 -11.23 10.56 -10.68
N PRO A 18 -12.13 10.39 -9.69
CA PRO A 18 -13.44 9.79 -9.92
C PRO A 18 -14.24 10.57 -10.96
N VAL A 19 -14.82 9.87 -11.93
CA VAL A 19 -15.68 10.46 -12.96
C VAL A 19 -17.12 10.62 -12.44
N TYR A 20 -17.53 9.72 -11.56
CA TYR A 20 -18.88 9.68 -11.01
C TYR A 20 -18.92 10.26 -9.59
N ASN A 21 -20.00 10.94 -9.26
CA ASN A 21 -20.29 11.39 -7.90
C ASN A 21 -20.75 10.22 -7.01
N GLU A 22 -20.92 10.47 -5.71
CA GLU A 22 -21.26 9.41 -4.74
C GLU A 22 -22.65 8.79 -5.00
N GLU A 23 -23.63 9.56 -5.44
CA GLU A 23 -24.96 9.07 -5.76
C GLU A 23 -24.95 8.15 -6.98
N GLU A 24 -24.21 8.53 -8.01
CA GLU A 24 -24.02 7.71 -9.21
C GLU A 24 -23.26 6.41 -8.90
N VAL A 25 -22.23 6.48 -8.05
CA VAL A 25 -21.51 5.29 -7.58
C VAL A 25 -22.43 4.37 -6.78
N ALA A 26 -23.28 4.92 -5.91
CA ALA A 26 -24.25 4.14 -5.14
C ALA A 26 -25.29 3.49 -6.05
N ALA A 27 -25.78 4.21 -7.07
CA ALA A 27 -26.72 3.66 -8.05
C ALA A 27 -26.10 2.53 -8.87
N LEU A 28 -24.84 2.68 -9.31
CA LEU A 28 -24.09 1.63 -10.01
C LEU A 28 -23.88 0.41 -9.11
N ALA A 29 -23.51 0.61 -7.85
CA ALA A 29 -23.33 -0.47 -6.88
C ALA A 29 -24.65 -1.22 -6.63
N ALA A 30 -25.77 -0.50 -6.48
CA ALA A 30 -27.09 -1.09 -6.33
C ALA A 30 -27.52 -1.91 -7.57
N TYR A 31 -27.25 -1.39 -8.76
CA TYR A 31 -27.49 -2.13 -10.01
C TYR A 31 -26.68 -3.41 -10.08
N VAL A 32 -25.37 -3.35 -9.82
CA VAL A 32 -24.51 -4.54 -9.85
C VAL A 32 -24.95 -5.57 -8.81
N SER A 33 -25.29 -5.14 -7.59
CA SER A 33 -25.76 -6.04 -6.54
C SER A 33 -27.13 -6.68 -6.85
N SER A 34 -27.95 -6.05 -7.70
CA SER A 34 -29.20 -6.65 -8.19
C SER A 34 -28.99 -7.79 -9.17
N LEU A 35 -27.83 -7.86 -9.83
CA LEU A 35 -27.48 -8.92 -10.78
C LEU A 35 -26.93 -10.17 -10.09
N ALA A 36 -26.15 -9.99 -9.01
CA ALA A 36 -25.62 -11.09 -8.21
C ALA A 36 -25.28 -10.62 -6.79
N PRO A 37 -25.45 -11.47 -5.77
CA PRO A 37 -25.08 -11.12 -4.41
C PRO A 37 -23.57 -10.94 -4.29
N GLY A 38 -23.15 -9.93 -3.54
CA GLY A 38 -21.75 -9.62 -3.24
C GLY A 38 -21.58 -9.25 -1.77
N PRO A 39 -20.33 -8.97 -1.33
CA PRO A 39 -20.09 -8.46 0.01
C PRO A 39 -20.86 -7.17 0.27
N ALA A 40 -21.45 -7.05 1.45
CA ALA A 40 -22.11 -5.82 1.86
C ALA A 40 -21.10 -4.67 1.97
N ILE A 41 -21.53 -3.45 1.64
CA ILE A 41 -20.73 -2.25 1.89
C ILE A 41 -20.58 -2.09 3.40
N PRO A 42 -19.35 -1.99 3.95
CA PRO A 42 -19.15 -1.86 5.37
C PRO A 42 -19.71 -0.53 5.88
N THR A 43 -20.37 -0.58 7.05
CA THR A 43 -20.89 0.60 7.73
C THR A 43 -19.79 1.29 8.55
N ASP A 44 -19.94 2.57 8.85
CA ASP A 44 -18.99 3.32 9.69
C ASP A 44 -18.79 2.69 11.06
N SER A 45 -19.82 2.09 11.64
CA SER A 45 -19.73 1.38 12.91
C SER A 45 -18.84 0.13 12.83
N GLN A 46 -18.81 -0.54 11.67
CA GLN A 46 -17.96 -1.70 11.41
C GLN A 46 -16.51 -1.29 11.07
N LEU A 47 -16.27 -0.03 10.73
CA LEU A 47 -14.96 0.51 10.35
C LEU A 47 -14.25 1.25 11.49
N ASN A 48 -14.70 1.10 12.74
CA ASN A 48 -14.09 1.78 13.87
C ASN A 48 -12.76 1.12 14.28
N TYR A 49 -11.76 1.23 13.41
CA TYR A 49 -10.42 0.66 13.64
C TYR A 49 -9.70 1.27 14.85
N GLU A 50 -10.02 2.51 15.21
CA GLU A 50 -9.42 3.18 16.38
C GLU A 50 -9.82 2.49 17.69
N ARG A 51 -11.08 2.11 17.82
CA ARG A 51 -11.62 1.44 19.00
C ARG A 51 -11.30 -0.06 18.98
N ASP A 52 -11.55 -0.72 17.86
CA ASP A 52 -11.63 -2.18 17.78
C ASP A 52 -10.35 -2.83 17.22
N GLY A 53 -9.41 -2.03 16.70
CA GLY A 53 -8.14 -2.50 16.20
C GLY A 53 -7.00 -2.43 17.23
N SER A 54 -6.01 -3.31 17.05
CA SER A 54 -4.74 -3.31 17.80
C SER A 54 -3.57 -3.04 16.84
N THR A 55 -2.82 -1.96 17.08
CA THR A 55 -1.66 -1.61 16.23
C THR A 55 -0.57 -2.69 16.27
N ALA A 56 -0.31 -3.29 17.43
CA ALA A 56 0.70 -4.34 17.58
C ALA A 56 0.32 -5.61 16.79
N GLN A 57 -0.91 -6.09 16.94
CA GLN A 57 -1.44 -7.22 16.19
C GLN A 57 -1.50 -6.92 14.69
N GLY A 58 -1.97 -5.72 14.34
CA GLY A 58 -2.04 -5.26 12.94
C GLY A 58 -0.68 -5.27 12.25
N GLY A 59 0.37 -4.84 12.95
CA GLY A 59 1.74 -4.88 12.44
C GLY A 59 2.26 -6.30 12.22
N GLU A 60 1.94 -7.24 13.10
CA GLU A 60 2.27 -8.65 12.91
C GLU A 60 1.54 -9.26 11.71
N LEU A 61 0.22 -9.07 11.65
CA LEU A 61 -0.61 -9.54 10.53
C LEU A 61 -0.18 -8.94 9.19
N PHE A 62 0.16 -7.65 9.18
CA PHE A 62 0.65 -6.97 7.98
C PHE A 62 1.96 -7.56 7.48
N ARG A 63 2.93 -7.77 8.35
CA ARG A 63 4.22 -8.39 7.97
C ARG A 63 4.04 -9.79 7.40
N ASN A 64 3.14 -10.57 7.96
CA ASN A 64 2.94 -11.96 7.56
C ASN A 64 2.11 -12.10 6.27
N ASN A 65 1.17 -11.19 5.99
CA ASN A 65 0.20 -11.36 4.92
C ASN A 65 0.29 -10.28 3.80
N CYS A 66 0.81 -9.10 4.09
CA CYS A 66 0.69 -7.94 3.20
C CYS A 66 2.05 -7.41 2.71
N ALA A 67 3.07 -7.44 3.58
CA ALA A 67 4.36 -6.82 3.31
C ALA A 67 5.09 -7.38 2.09
N MET A 68 4.86 -8.65 1.76
CA MET A 68 5.45 -9.29 0.57
C MET A 68 5.09 -8.56 -0.73
N CYS A 69 3.87 -8.04 -0.83
CA CYS A 69 3.40 -7.30 -2.01
C CYS A 69 3.44 -5.78 -1.80
N HIS A 70 3.03 -5.31 -0.61
CA HIS A 70 2.87 -3.88 -0.32
C HIS A 70 4.10 -3.22 0.32
N ASN A 71 5.23 -3.92 0.44
CA ASN A 71 6.42 -3.46 1.16
C ASN A 71 6.18 -3.37 2.69
N PHE A 72 7.26 -3.40 3.47
CA PHE A 72 7.18 -3.40 4.93
C PHE A 72 6.52 -2.14 5.52
N ALA A 73 6.59 -1.01 4.80
CA ALA A 73 5.99 0.26 5.21
C ALA A 73 4.70 0.62 4.42
N GLY A 74 4.12 -0.33 3.68
CA GLY A 74 2.90 -0.09 2.91
C GLY A 74 3.07 0.80 1.67
N GLN A 75 4.30 1.02 1.19
CA GLN A 75 4.59 1.89 0.04
C GLN A 75 4.26 1.27 -1.32
N GLY A 76 3.83 0.01 -1.32
CA GLY A 76 3.65 -0.74 -2.55
C GLY A 76 4.92 -1.39 -3.06
N GLY A 77 4.82 -2.20 -4.09
CA GLY A 77 5.96 -2.93 -4.63
C GLY A 77 5.69 -3.52 -6.01
N ALA A 78 6.76 -3.86 -6.72
CA ALA A 78 6.67 -4.50 -8.02
C ALA A 78 6.21 -5.95 -7.88
N LEU A 79 5.32 -6.36 -8.76
CA LEU A 79 4.83 -7.72 -8.92
C LEU A 79 5.28 -8.28 -10.28
N THR A 80 4.93 -9.52 -10.55
CA THR A 80 5.22 -10.17 -11.82
C THR A 80 4.45 -9.56 -13.00
N GLN A 81 4.97 -9.72 -14.21
CA GLN A 81 4.32 -9.30 -15.47
C GLN A 81 4.02 -7.79 -15.57
N GLY A 82 4.86 -6.95 -15.00
CA GLY A 82 4.67 -5.50 -15.06
C GLY A 82 3.55 -4.96 -14.16
N LYS A 83 2.98 -5.80 -13.29
CA LYS A 83 2.02 -5.39 -12.27
C LYS A 83 2.73 -4.82 -11.05
N TYR A 84 2.00 -4.10 -10.23
CA TYR A 84 2.49 -3.59 -8.94
C TYR A 84 1.39 -3.60 -7.88
N ALA A 85 1.78 -3.83 -6.64
CA ALA A 85 0.89 -3.57 -5.51
C ALA A 85 0.89 -2.07 -5.21
N PRO A 86 -0.27 -1.42 -5.11
CA PRO A 86 -0.35 0.01 -4.88
C PRO A 86 0.16 0.39 -3.49
N THR A 87 0.58 1.64 -3.33
CA THR A 87 0.80 2.22 -2.01
C THR A 87 -0.52 2.22 -1.21
N LEU A 88 -0.42 1.96 0.07
CA LEU A 88 -1.52 2.02 1.02
C LEU A 88 -1.61 3.38 1.73
N MET A 89 -0.60 4.24 1.52
CA MET A 89 -0.56 5.58 2.08
C MET A 89 -1.62 6.47 1.41
N GLY A 90 -2.34 7.25 2.20
CA GLY A 90 -3.43 8.09 1.74
C GLY A 90 -4.69 7.33 1.30
N VAL A 91 -4.77 6.02 1.56
CA VAL A 91 -5.97 5.22 1.25
C VAL A 91 -6.93 5.26 2.44
N GLU A 92 -8.21 5.55 2.17
CA GLU A 92 -9.23 5.56 3.20
C GLU A 92 -9.43 4.18 3.83
N PRO A 93 -9.68 4.09 5.15
CA PRO A 93 -9.91 2.84 5.87
C PRO A 93 -10.97 1.94 5.22
N LYS A 94 -12.06 2.53 4.74
CA LYS A 94 -13.15 1.83 4.03
C LYS A 94 -12.62 1.09 2.81
N HIS A 95 -11.81 1.74 1.98
CA HIS A 95 -11.28 1.13 0.77
C HIS A 95 -10.25 0.03 1.06
N ILE A 96 -9.51 0.15 2.17
CA ILE A 96 -8.60 -0.93 2.61
C ILE A 96 -9.45 -2.14 3.03
N TYR A 97 -10.49 -1.93 3.82
CA TYR A 97 -11.37 -3.02 4.26
C TYR A 97 -12.05 -3.71 3.08
N GLU A 98 -12.65 -2.94 2.18
CA GLU A 98 -13.26 -3.44 0.94
C GLU A 98 -12.27 -4.27 0.10
N ALA A 99 -11.02 -3.80 -0.04
CA ALA A 99 -10.00 -4.54 -0.77
C ALA A 99 -9.64 -5.88 -0.09
N LEU A 100 -9.58 -5.93 1.24
CA LEU A 100 -9.36 -7.17 1.98
C LEU A 100 -10.46 -8.19 1.75
N VAL A 101 -11.72 -7.73 1.69
CA VAL A 101 -12.89 -8.60 1.50
C VAL A 101 -13.06 -9.04 0.06
N THR A 102 -12.72 -8.20 -0.92
CA THR A 102 -12.98 -8.46 -2.34
C THR A 102 -11.79 -9.02 -3.12
N GLY A 103 -10.57 -8.81 -2.65
CA GLY A 103 -9.34 -9.29 -3.30
C GLY A 103 -9.17 -8.76 -4.73
N PRO A 104 -9.03 -7.43 -4.95
CA PRO A 104 -8.97 -6.88 -6.30
C PRO A 104 -7.73 -7.35 -7.07
N GLN A 105 -7.92 -7.70 -8.34
CA GLN A 105 -6.85 -8.12 -9.27
C GLN A 105 -6.06 -9.35 -8.75
N SER A 106 -4.79 -9.16 -8.40
CA SER A 106 -3.89 -10.22 -7.90
C SER A 106 -3.85 -10.31 -6.37
N MET A 107 -4.58 -9.45 -5.66
CA MET A 107 -4.67 -9.51 -4.21
C MET A 107 -5.56 -10.68 -3.78
N PRO A 108 -5.14 -11.51 -2.82
CA PRO A 108 -6.01 -12.57 -2.31
C PRO A 108 -7.20 -12.00 -1.54
N VAL A 109 -8.30 -12.76 -1.51
CA VAL A 109 -9.45 -12.48 -0.64
C VAL A 109 -9.13 -12.91 0.78
N PHE A 110 -9.22 -12.00 1.73
CA PHE A 110 -9.12 -12.29 3.16
C PHE A 110 -10.52 -12.45 3.76
N SER A 111 -11.06 -13.66 3.66
CA SER A 111 -12.35 -13.99 4.28
C SER A 111 -12.26 -13.89 5.81
N ASP A 112 -13.42 -13.86 6.51
CA ASP A 112 -13.46 -13.82 7.97
C ASP A 112 -12.90 -15.10 8.63
N LYS A 113 -12.71 -16.16 7.85
CA LYS A 113 -11.99 -17.37 8.29
C LYS A 113 -10.48 -17.21 8.24
N THR A 114 -9.98 -16.31 7.39
CA THR A 114 -8.54 -16.06 7.22
C THR A 114 -8.08 -14.91 8.12
N LEU A 115 -8.81 -13.82 8.12
CA LEU A 115 -8.65 -12.67 9.01
C LEU A 115 -10.04 -12.28 9.53
N THR A 116 -10.23 -12.31 10.83
CA THR A 116 -11.49 -11.87 11.43
C THR A 116 -11.74 -10.39 11.15
N PRO A 117 -12.97 -9.88 11.30
CA PRO A 117 -13.24 -8.45 11.16
C PRO A 117 -12.34 -7.58 12.04
N GLU A 118 -12.09 -7.98 13.29
CA GLU A 118 -11.21 -7.27 14.24
C GLU A 118 -9.74 -7.28 13.78
N GLU A 119 -9.28 -8.38 13.21
CA GLU A 119 -7.93 -8.49 12.64
C GLU A 119 -7.76 -7.58 11.41
N LYS A 120 -8.78 -7.49 10.55
CA LYS A 120 -8.78 -6.53 9.43
C LYS A 120 -8.70 -5.09 9.94
N LEU A 121 -9.46 -4.74 11.00
CA LEU A 121 -9.38 -3.43 11.63
C LEU A 121 -8.01 -3.18 12.28
N SER A 122 -7.40 -4.20 12.85
CA SER A 122 -6.04 -4.13 13.39
C SER A 122 -5.01 -3.82 12.31
N VAL A 123 -5.11 -4.47 11.13
CA VAL A 123 -4.27 -4.16 9.96
C VAL A 123 -4.47 -2.72 9.51
N ILE A 124 -5.71 -2.25 9.41
CA ILE A 124 -6.02 -0.86 9.04
C ILE A 124 -5.42 0.12 10.06
N LYS A 125 -5.59 -0.14 11.35
CA LYS A 125 -5.03 0.69 12.41
C LYS A 125 -3.51 0.80 12.31
N TRP A 126 -2.82 -0.30 12.06
CA TRP A 126 -1.39 -0.30 11.86
C TRP A 126 -0.97 0.52 10.62
N ILE A 127 -1.67 0.36 9.48
CA ILE A 127 -1.39 1.13 8.27
C ILE A 127 -1.54 2.63 8.53
N LYS A 128 -2.60 3.04 9.23
CA LYS A 128 -2.84 4.45 9.59
C LYS A 128 -1.82 4.98 10.59
N ALA A 129 -1.40 4.18 11.55
CA ALA A 129 -0.31 4.53 12.46
C ALA A 129 1.02 4.70 11.72
N ALA A 130 1.37 3.78 10.82
CA ALA A 130 2.57 3.87 10.00
C ALA A 130 2.55 5.08 9.04
N GLU A 131 1.37 5.45 8.54
CA GLU A 131 1.19 6.67 7.73
C GLU A 131 1.43 7.94 8.53
N ALA A 132 0.90 7.99 9.76
CA ALA A 132 1.00 9.13 10.66
C ALA A 132 2.37 9.25 11.35
N GLU A 133 3.20 8.19 11.31
CA GLU A 133 4.48 8.16 12.00
C GLU A 133 5.43 9.25 11.46
N PRO A 134 5.92 10.15 12.31
CA PRO A 134 6.80 11.22 11.89
C PRO A 134 8.15 10.66 11.42
N ASN A 135 8.78 11.34 10.48
CA ASN A 135 10.17 11.08 10.14
C ASN A 135 11.08 11.61 11.28
N LEU A 136 11.68 10.72 12.03
CA LEU A 136 12.54 11.05 13.18
C LEU A 136 13.94 11.56 12.77
N GLY A 137 14.20 11.76 11.51
CA GLY A 137 15.44 12.29 10.98
C GLY A 137 15.89 11.61 9.70
N GLY A 138 16.89 12.21 9.01
CA GLY A 138 17.39 11.72 7.74
C GLY A 138 16.43 11.94 6.56
N ALA A 139 16.81 11.43 5.40
CA ALA A 139 15.98 11.45 4.20
C ALA A 139 15.11 10.18 4.17
N THR A 140 13.80 10.34 4.09
CA THR A 140 12.85 9.20 4.06
C THR A 140 13.01 8.32 2.82
N MET A 141 13.51 8.90 1.73
CA MET A 141 13.72 8.22 0.43
C MET A 141 12.52 7.38 -0.02
N GLY A 142 11.30 7.87 0.27
CA GLY A 142 10.03 7.23 -0.04
C GLY A 142 9.66 6.04 0.84
N ARG A 143 10.40 5.78 1.92
CA ARG A 143 10.19 4.64 2.84
C ARG A 143 10.18 3.27 2.12
N VAL A 144 10.88 3.16 1.00
CA VAL A 144 10.97 1.89 0.25
C VAL A 144 12.01 0.92 0.81
N GLY A 145 12.75 1.37 1.84
CA GLY A 145 13.65 0.53 2.63
C GLY A 145 15.09 0.47 2.12
N PRO A 146 15.83 -0.59 2.49
CA PRO A 146 17.28 -0.63 2.37
C PRO A 146 17.80 -0.57 0.91
N VAL A 147 16.97 -0.79 -0.09
CA VAL A 147 17.40 -0.75 -1.51
C VAL A 147 17.79 0.66 -1.92
N THR A 148 16.97 1.66 -1.63
CA THR A 148 17.26 3.06 -1.96
C THR A 148 18.36 3.64 -1.08
N GLU A 149 18.36 3.31 0.19
CA GLU A 149 19.39 3.69 1.15
C GLU A 149 20.74 3.06 0.79
N GLY A 150 20.75 1.77 0.50
CA GLY A 150 21.95 1.05 0.06
C GLY A 150 22.48 1.59 -1.25
N LEU A 151 21.65 1.89 -2.23
CA LEU A 151 22.08 2.49 -3.50
C LEU A 151 22.78 3.83 -3.27
N LEU A 152 22.19 4.70 -2.43
CA LEU A 152 22.79 5.99 -2.11
C LEU A 152 24.18 5.82 -1.46
N VAL A 153 24.29 4.95 -0.45
CA VAL A 153 25.55 4.70 0.27
C VAL A 153 26.62 4.12 -0.67
N TRP A 154 26.26 3.15 -1.50
CA TRP A 154 27.21 2.54 -2.44
C TRP A 154 27.67 3.53 -3.51
N VAL A 155 26.75 4.26 -4.15
CA VAL A 155 27.10 5.20 -5.23
C VAL A 155 27.95 6.36 -4.69
N LEU A 156 27.52 7.00 -3.62
CA LEU A 156 28.26 8.14 -3.05
C LEU A 156 29.51 7.67 -2.29
N GLY A 157 29.40 6.64 -1.46
CA GLY A 157 30.53 6.16 -0.66
C GLY A 157 31.67 5.62 -1.53
N LEU A 158 31.36 4.70 -2.48
CA LEU A 158 32.36 4.20 -3.41
C LEU A 158 32.89 5.29 -4.35
N GLY A 159 32.00 6.17 -4.83
CA GLY A 159 32.39 7.30 -5.68
C GLY A 159 33.40 8.22 -5.00
N ILE A 160 33.19 8.57 -3.74
CA ILE A 160 34.11 9.36 -2.93
C ILE A 160 35.44 8.62 -2.72
N LEU A 161 35.38 7.32 -2.35
CA LEU A 161 36.60 6.53 -2.16
C LEU A 161 37.44 6.44 -3.43
N ILE A 162 36.84 6.22 -4.58
CA ILE A 162 37.51 6.19 -5.87
C ILE A 162 38.10 7.57 -6.18
N ALA A 163 37.34 8.64 -5.99
CA ALA A 163 37.83 10.00 -6.22
C ALA A 163 39.08 10.33 -5.36
N VAL A 164 39.03 9.97 -4.07
CA VAL A 164 40.15 10.15 -3.15
C VAL A 164 41.34 9.31 -3.58
N ALA A 165 41.16 8.05 -3.95
CA ALA A 165 42.24 7.19 -4.42
C ALA A 165 42.90 7.73 -5.68
N VAL A 166 42.13 8.19 -6.66
CA VAL A 166 42.64 8.82 -7.87
C VAL A 166 43.39 10.11 -7.53
N TRP A 167 42.85 10.94 -6.68
CA TRP A 167 43.50 12.20 -6.26
C TRP A 167 44.82 11.95 -5.56
N LEU A 168 44.92 10.98 -4.66
CA LEU A 168 46.17 10.62 -3.99
C LEU A 168 47.23 10.10 -4.99
N THR A 169 46.84 9.24 -5.93
CA THR A 169 47.78 8.68 -6.92
C THR A 169 48.27 9.73 -7.92
N THR A 170 47.44 10.73 -8.26
CA THR A 170 47.84 11.84 -9.12
C THR A 170 48.80 12.83 -8.42
N ARG A 171 48.69 12.93 -7.09
CA ARG A 171 49.57 13.79 -6.30
C ARG A 171 50.92 13.13 -5.93
N ALA A 172 50.97 11.80 -5.98
CA ALA A 172 52.17 11.03 -5.66
C ALA A 172 53.16 10.91 -6.84
N ARG A 173 52.84 11.48 -7.98
CA ARG A 173 53.71 11.63 -9.14
C ARG A 173 54.25 13.04 -9.18
#